data_3163024e3b5e21919425d195dce1dcc2
#
_entry.id   3163024e3b5e21919425d195dce1dcc2
#
_cell.length_a   1.000
_cell.length_b   1.000
_cell.length_c   1.000
_cell.angle_alpha   90.00
_cell.angle_beta   90.00
_cell.angle_gamma   90.00
#
_symmetry.space_group_name_H-M   'P 1'
#
loop_
_entity.id
_entity.type
_entity.pdbx_description
1 polymer ?
#
loop_
_entity_poly.entity_id
_entity_poly.type
_entity_poly.pdbx_seq_one_letter_code
_entity_poly.pdbx_strand_id
1 'polypeptide(L)'
;MAKSLNKIMLIGNAGKDTEIRYTGTGKAVASFSLATTDSWKDKASGQMQEKTEWHNIVAWERLAEICGEYVKKGKRVYVEGRVTNRSYDDKEGNKRYISEVIASDIILLDGGGQRDGGGGGGSYRQSSPASMPAAEPDLDTSAPIDDLPF
;
A
#
# COMPACT_ATOMS: atom_id res chain seq x y z
N MET A 1 35.04 4.60 -2.84
CA MET A 1 33.74 4.63 -3.51
C MET A 1 32.68 5.19 -2.57
N ALA A 2 32.00 6.23 -3.01
CA ALA A 2 30.85 6.74 -2.29
C ALA A 2 29.71 5.73 -2.35
N LYS A 3 29.15 5.37 -1.20
CA LYS A 3 27.95 4.54 -1.12
C LYS A 3 26.73 5.43 -1.23
N SER A 4 25.76 5.01 -1.96
CA SER A 4 24.47 5.70 -2.09
C SER A 4 23.34 4.75 -1.80
N LEU A 5 22.18 5.31 -1.49
CA LEU A 5 20.96 4.55 -1.23
C LEU A 5 19.84 5.06 -2.13
N ASN A 6 19.17 4.13 -2.79
CA ASN A 6 17.94 4.41 -3.52
C ASN A 6 16.90 3.37 -3.11
N LYS A 7 16.03 3.76 -2.20
CA LYS A 7 15.00 2.87 -1.66
C LYS A 7 13.72 3.63 -1.45
N ILE A 8 12.61 3.02 -1.83
CA ILE A 8 11.28 3.53 -1.59
C ILE A 8 10.42 2.45 -0.93
N MET A 9 9.58 2.86 0.00
CA MET A 9 8.61 2.01 0.66
C MET A 9 7.24 2.66 0.58
N LEU A 10 6.27 1.93 0.10
CA LEU A 10 4.91 2.42 -0.12
C LEU A 10 3.89 1.46 0.45
N ILE A 11 2.87 2.00 1.08
CA ILE A 11 1.65 1.28 1.42
C ILE A 11 0.49 2.03 0.79
N GLY A 12 -0.25 1.36 -0.07
CA GLY A 12 -1.38 1.97 -0.74
C GLY A 12 -2.31 0.95 -1.37
N ASN A 13 -3.22 1.45 -2.15
CA ASN A 13 -4.20 0.62 -2.84
C ASN A 13 -3.94 0.61 -4.34
N ALA A 14 -4.02 -0.56 -4.95
CA ALA A 14 -3.90 -0.69 -6.39
C ALA A 14 -5.07 0.00 -7.09
N GLY A 15 -4.76 0.82 -8.08
CA GLY A 15 -5.78 1.58 -8.83
C GLY A 15 -6.43 0.80 -9.95
N LYS A 16 -5.80 -0.26 -10.39
CA LYS A 16 -6.28 -1.15 -11.45
C LYS A 16 -5.69 -2.54 -11.28
N ASP A 17 -6.23 -3.49 -12.01
CA ASP A 17 -5.66 -4.83 -12.09
C ASP A 17 -4.26 -4.77 -12.70
N THR A 18 -3.39 -5.65 -12.24
CA THR A 18 -2.02 -5.71 -12.75
C THR A 18 -2.00 -6.20 -14.18
N GLU A 19 -1.28 -5.47 -15.02
CA GLU A 19 -1.00 -5.87 -16.40
C GLU A 19 0.30 -6.67 -16.44
N ILE A 20 0.24 -7.86 -17.03
CA ILE A 20 1.43 -8.68 -17.25
C ILE A 20 1.79 -8.66 -18.73
N ARG A 21 3.08 -8.46 -18.97
CA ARG A 21 3.68 -8.58 -20.30
C ARG A 21 4.89 -9.50 -20.24
N TYR A 22 5.23 -10.07 -21.37
CA TYR A 22 6.44 -10.87 -21.51
C TYR A 22 7.39 -10.18 -22.46
N THR A 23 8.67 -10.10 -22.05
CA THR A 23 9.72 -9.54 -22.91
C THR A 23 10.05 -10.52 -24.04
N GLY A 24 10.80 -10.06 -25.05
CA GLY A 24 11.25 -10.91 -26.13
C GLY A 24 12.11 -12.11 -25.68
N THR A 25 12.68 -12.04 -24.48
CA THR A 25 13.43 -13.14 -23.85
C THR A 25 12.57 -14.03 -22.97
N GLY A 26 11.28 -13.78 -22.87
CA GLY A 26 10.33 -14.57 -22.10
C GLY A 26 10.22 -14.20 -20.62
N LYS A 27 10.81 -13.10 -20.19
CA LYS A 27 10.70 -12.63 -18.80
C LYS A 27 9.36 -11.94 -18.55
N ALA A 28 8.71 -12.30 -17.47
CA ALA A 28 7.46 -11.65 -17.05
C ALA A 28 7.75 -10.26 -16.47
N VAL A 29 6.96 -9.29 -16.88
CA VAL A 29 6.96 -7.92 -16.36
C VAL A 29 5.54 -7.54 -16.01
N ALA A 30 5.30 -7.16 -14.78
CA ALA A 30 4.01 -6.69 -14.32
C ALA A 30 4.06 -5.20 -14.02
N SER A 31 3.01 -4.49 -14.35
CA SER A 31 2.86 -3.09 -13.99
C SER A 31 1.48 -2.80 -13.42
N PHE A 32 1.44 -1.96 -12.41
CA PHE A 32 0.20 -1.46 -11.83
C PHE A 32 0.44 -0.09 -11.22
N SER A 33 -0.63 0.66 -11.00
CA SER A 33 -0.58 1.92 -10.28
C SER A 33 -0.98 1.72 -8.83
N LEU A 34 -0.26 2.38 -7.94
CA LEU A 34 -0.50 2.35 -6.52
C LEU A 34 -0.84 3.77 -6.04
N ALA A 35 -1.96 3.90 -5.35
CA ALA A 35 -2.39 5.16 -4.77
C ALA A 35 -1.98 5.25 -3.31
N THR A 36 -1.25 6.30 -2.96
CA THR A 36 -1.02 6.68 -1.57
C THR A 36 -1.81 7.95 -1.29
N THR A 37 -2.65 7.91 -0.28
CA THR A 37 -3.54 9.02 0.05
C THR A 37 -3.21 9.58 1.42
N ASP A 38 -2.94 10.87 1.46
CA ASP A 38 -2.79 11.63 2.69
C ASP A 38 -4.08 12.39 2.96
N SER A 39 -4.51 12.37 4.20
CA SER A 39 -5.66 13.17 4.63
C SER A 39 -5.29 14.01 5.84
N TRP A 40 -5.71 15.25 5.83
CA TRP A 40 -5.47 16.19 6.92
C TRP A 40 -6.66 17.12 7.08
N LYS A 41 -6.75 17.70 8.25
CA LYS A 41 -7.76 18.71 8.53
C LYS A 41 -7.21 20.09 8.22
N ASP A 42 -7.88 20.83 7.34
CA ASP A 42 -7.54 22.22 7.07
C ASP A 42 -7.88 23.08 8.27
N LYS A 43 -6.87 23.77 8.81
CA LYS A 43 -7.04 24.63 9.97
C LYS A 43 -7.89 25.87 9.69
N ALA A 44 -7.90 26.34 8.45
CA ALA A 44 -8.65 27.55 8.05
C ALA A 44 -10.14 27.25 7.88
N SER A 45 -10.51 26.14 7.23
CA SER A 45 -11.91 25.79 6.94
C SER A 45 -12.50 24.75 7.89
N GLY A 46 -11.64 24.04 8.64
CA GLY A 46 -12.07 22.92 9.48
C GLY A 46 -12.48 21.66 8.70
N GLN A 47 -12.32 21.66 7.40
CA GLN A 47 -12.68 20.54 6.53
C GLN A 47 -11.53 19.57 6.33
N MET A 48 -11.88 18.30 6.14
CA MET A 48 -10.92 17.27 5.78
C MET A 48 -10.50 17.46 4.33
N GLN A 49 -9.18 17.47 4.11
CA GLN A 49 -8.57 17.51 2.78
C GLN A 49 -7.88 16.20 2.49
N GLU A 50 -7.89 15.79 1.24
CA GLU A 50 -7.21 14.58 0.80
C GLU A 50 -6.34 14.88 -0.41
N LYS A 51 -5.18 14.26 -0.45
CA LYS A 51 -4.31 14.27 -1.62
C LYS A 51 -3.84 12.87 -1.92
N THR A 52 -4.04 12.44 -3.15
CA THR A 52 -3.61 11.13 -3.63
C THR A 52 -2.44 11.28 -4.59
N GLU A 53 -1.36 10.56 -4.31
CA GLU A 53 -0.24 10.41 -5.22
C GLU A 53 -0.30 9.04 -5.88
N TRP A 54 -0.09 9.02 -7.18
CA TRP A 54 -0.08 7.79 -7.97
C TRP A 54 1.34 7.38 -8.29
N HIS A 55 1.67 6.15 -7.97
CA HIS A 55 2.98 5.56 -8.22
C HIS A 55 2.87 4.46 -9.27
N ASN A 56 3.76 4.48 -10.23
CA ASN A 56 3.86 3.41 -11.22
C ASN A 56 4.79 2.33 -10.68
N ILE A 57 4.25 1.16 -10.44
CA ILE A 57 4.99 0.02 -9.89
C ILE A 57 5.28 -0.97 -11.01
N VAL A 58 6.52 -1.38 -11.11
CA VAL A 58 6.97 -2.40 -12.06
C VAL A 58 7.61 -3.55 -11.29
N ALA A 59 7.18 -4.76 -11.58
CA ALA A 59 7.71 -5.97 -10.98
C ALA A 59 8.21 -6.90 -12.09
N TRP A 60 9.27 -7.66 -11.80
CA TRP A 60 9.92 -8.55 -12.75
C TRP A 60 9.88 -10.01 -12.30
N GLU A 61 9.79 -10.90 -13.26
CA GLU A 61 9.91 -12.35 -13.07
C GLU A 61 8.88 -12.88 -12.05
N ARG A 62 9.34 -13.50 -10.98
CA ARG A 62 8.44 -14.10 -9.98
C ARG A 62 7.53 -13.08 -9.31
N LEU A 63 8.04 -11.89 -9.00
CA LEU A 63 7.19 -10.81 -8.45
C LEU A 63 6.12 -10.39 -9.44
N ALA A 64 6.43 -10.38 -10.73
CA ALA A 64 5.44 -10.08 -11.76
C ALA A 64 4.29 -11.10 -11.76
N GLU A 65 4.60 -12.37 -11.64
CA GLU A 65 3.60 -13.44 -11.57
C GLU A 65 2.73 -13.29 -10.32
N ILE A 66 3.33 -13.01 -9.17
CA ILE A 66 2.61 -12.79 -7.91
C ILE A 66 1.69 -11.57 -8.04
N CYS A 67 2.17 -10.48 -8.60
CA CYS A 67 1.36 -9.28 -8.82
C CYS A 67 0.19 -9.56 -9.75
N GLY A 68 0.42 -10.28 -10.83
CA GLY A 68 -0.64 -10.61 -11.78
C GLY A 68 -1.73 -11.48 -11.19
N GLU A 69 -1.36 -12.35 -10.26
CA GLU A 69 -2.31 -13.26 -9.61
C GLU A 69 -3.07 -12.59 -8.46
N TYR A 70 -2.40 -11.79 -7.64
CA TYR A 70 -2.95 -11.30 -6.38
C TYR A 70 -3.24 -9.81 -6.33
N VAL A 71 -2.53 -8.98 -7.09
CA VAL A 71 -2.73 -7.53 -7.07
C VAL A 71 -3.82 -7.14 -8.05
N LYS A 72 -5.01 -6.93 -7.52
CA LYS A 72 -6.20 -6.50 -8.25
C LYS A 72 -6.61 -5.11 -7.81
N LYS A 73 -7.46 -4.47 -8.60
CA LYS A 73 -8.01 -3.15 -8.28
C LYS A 73 -8.56 -3.09 -6.85
N GLY A 74 -8.14 -2.10 -6.10
CA GLY A 74 -8.58 -1.88 -4.72
C GLY A 74 -7.82 -2.65 -3.65
N LYS A 75 -6.92 -3.55 -4.02
CA LYS A 75 -6.11 -4.30 -3.06
C LYS A 75 -5.10 -3.41 -2.36
N ARG A 76 -4.98 -3.58 -1.06
CA ARG A 76 -3.98 -2.90 -0.26
C ARG A 76 -2.68 -3.70 -0.25
N VAL A 77 -1.60 -3.05 -0.64
CA VAL A 77 -0.29 -3.70 -0.76
C VAL A 77 0.82 -2.82 -0.19
N TYR A 78 1.84 -3.48 0.33
CA TYR A 78 3.12 -2.89 0.65
C TYR A 78 4.09 -3.17 -0.48
N VAL A 79 4.76 -2.15 -0.97
CA VAL A 79 5.78 -2.25 -2.02
C VAL A 79 7.08 -1.68 -1.52
N GLU A 80 8.14 -2.43 -1.67
CA GLU A 80 9.49 -1.99 -1.40
C GLU A 80 10.30 -2.10 -2.69
N GLY A 81 11.10 -1.10 -2.99
CA GLY A 81 11.90 -1.11 -4.18
C GLY A 81 12.77 0.13 -4.32
N ARG A 82 13.08 0.47 -5.55
CA ARG A 82 13.88 1.63 -5.90
C ARG A 82 13.16 2.49 -6.93
N VAL A 83 13.45 3.77 -6.91
CA VAL A 83 12.93 4.71 -7.91
C VAL A 83 13.84 4.71 -9.13
N THR A 84 13.25 4.61 -10.29
CA THR A 84 13.91 4.71 -11.58
C THR A 84 13.21 5.76 -12.42
N ASN A 85 13.98 6.62 -13.03
CA ASN A 85 13.48 7.60 -13.99
C ASN A 85 13.94 7.22 -15.38
N ARG A 86 13.02 7.24 -16.32
CA ARG A 86 13.35 7.04 -17.73
C ARG A 86 12.71 8.13 -18.58
N SER A 87 13.25 8.34 -19.76
CA SER A 87 12.70 9.26 -20.72
C SER A 87 12.28 8.52 -21.98
N TYR A 88 11.24 9.03 -22.62
CA TYR A 88 10.78 8.54 -23.90
C TYR A 88 10.30 9.70 -24.77
N ASP A 89 10.31 9.52 -26.08
CA ASP A 89 9.76 10.49 -26.98
C ASP A 89 8.29 10.17 -27.26
N ASP A 90 7.43 11.17 -27.09
CA ASP A 90 6.02 11.01 -27.41
C ASP A 90 5.76 11.11 -28.93
N LYS A 91 4.51 10.95 -29.32
CA LYS A 91 4.11 11.00 -30.75
C LYS A 91 4.35 12.36 -31.40
N GLU A 92 4.48 13.40 -30.60
CA GLU A 92 4.74 14.77 -31.05
C GLU A 92 6.23 15.12 -31.06
N GLY A 93 7.10 14.18 -30.72
CA GLY A 93 8.53 14.37 -30.65
C GLY A 93 9.02 15.06 -29.38
N ASN A 94 8.16 15.27 -28.38
CA ASN A 94 8.52 15.85 -27.12
C ASN A 94 9.11 14.81 -26.18
N LYS A 95 10.18 15.18 -25.51
CA LYS A 95 10.80 14.29 -24.51
C LYS A 95 9.96 14.27 -23.23
N ARG A 96 9.51 13.08 -22.86
CA ARG A 96 8.74 12.83 -21.65
C ARG A 96 9.56 12.06 -20.64
N TYR A 97 9.36 12.37 -19.38
CA TYR A 97 10.00 11.68 -18.27
C TYR A 97 8.96 10.93 -17.46
N ILE A 98 9.29 9.70 -17.08
CA ILE A 98 8.43 8.88 -16.23
C ILE A 98 9.24 8.35 -15.06
N SER A 99 8.67 8.47 -13.87
CA SER A 99 9.20 7.86 -12.66
C SER A 99 8.50 6.53 -12.41
N GLU A 100 9.27 5.50 -12.18
CA GLU A 100 8.76 4.17 -11.87
C GLU A 100 9.41 3.63 -10.61
N VAL A 101 8.68 2.79 -9.90
CA VAL A 101 9.19 2.03 -8.77
C VAL A 101 9.43 0.60 -9.23
N ILE A 102 10.69 0.18 -9.24
CA ILE A 102 11.05 -1.21 -9.50
C ILE A 102 10.94 -1.96 -8.18
N ALA A 103 9.91 -2.79 -8.07
CA ALA A 103 9.64 -3.53 -6.85
C ALA A 103 10.71 -4.61 -6.60
N SER A 104 11.22 -4.65 -5.41
CA SER A 104 12.09 -5.72 -4.92
C SER A 104 11.34 -6.68 -4.01
N ASP A 105 10.28 -6.20 -3.36
CA ASP A 105 9.42 -7.01 -2.50
C ASP A 105 8.00 -6.43 -2.48
N ILE A 106 7.02 -7.32 -2.35
CA ILE A 106 5.61 -6.94 -2.29
C ILE A 106 4.93 -7.81 -1.24
N ILE A 107 4.19 -7.16 -0.34
CA ILE A 107 3.41 -7.83 0.69
C ILE A 107 1.95 -7.43 0.54
N LEU A 108 1.09 -8.42 0.47
CA LEU A 108 -0.36 -8.19 0.41
C LEU A 108 -0.88 -7.93 1.82
N LEU A 109 -1.50 -6.79 2.01
CA LEU A 109 -1.95 -6.33 3.32
C LEU A 109 -3.47 -6.48 3.52
N ASP A 110 -4.17 -7.00 2.57
CA ASP A 110 -5.61 -7.26 2.67
C ASP A 110 -5.88 -8.40 3.65
N GLY A 111 -5.81 -8.08 4.93
CA GLY A 111 -6.18 -8.99 6.01
C GLY A 111 -7.68 -9.12 6.21
N GLY A 112 -8.47 -8.35 5.49
CA GLY A 112 -9.91 -8.45 5.48
C GLY A 112 -10.37 -9.42 4.41
N GLY A 113 -9.97 -10.67 4.51
CA GLY A 113 -10.46 -11.69 3.63
C GLY A 113 -11.98 -11.65 3.64
N GLN A 114 -12.57 -11.25 2.54
CA GLN A 114 -13.90 -11.66 2.23
C GLN A 114 -13.87 -13.17 2.29
N ARG A 115 -14.20 -13.69 3.45
CA ARG A 115 -14.52 -15.11 3.57
C ARG A 115 -15.74 -15.29 2.69
N ASP A 116 -15.50 -15.71 1.50
CA ASP A 116 -16.54 -16.26 0.66
C ASP A 116 -17.23 -17.32 1.49
N GLY A 117 -18.46 -17.06 1.84
CA GLY A 117 -19.20 -17.89 2.75
C GLY A 117 -19.44 -19.26 2.18
N GLY A 118 -18.57 -20.15 2.53
CA GLY A 118 -18.91 -21.56 2.57
C GLY A 118 -19.71 -21.77 3.84
N GLY A 119 -20.98 -22.09 3.69
CA GLY A 119 -21.88 -22.31 4.78
C GLY A 119 -21.35 -23.32 5.81
N GLY A 120 -21.34 -22.92 7.03
CA GLY A 120 -21.11 -23.75 8.19
C GLY A 120 -21.72 -23.07 9.38
N GLY A 121 -23.02 -23.37 9.62
CA GLY A 121 -23.69 -22.92 10.81
C GLY A 121 -23.03 -23.48 12.05
N GLY A 122 -22.26 -22.67 12.71
CA GLY A 122 -21.83 -22.86 14.07
C GLY A 122 -22.46 -21.76 14.91
N SER A 123 -23.58 -22.07 15.52
CA SER A 123 -24.16 -21.22 16.54
C SER A 123 -23.21 -21.17 17.72
N TYR A 124 -22.42 -20.13 17.78
CA TYR A 124 -21.74 -19.81 19.03
C TYR A 124 -22.82 -19.30 19.99
N ARG A 125 -23.13 -20.12 20.98
CA ARG A 125 -23.86 -19.68 22.14
C ARG A 125 -23.06 -18.49 22.71
N GLN A 126 -23.69 -17.35 22.66
CA GLN A 126 -23.27 -16.16 23.34
C GLN A 126 -23.39 -16.46 24.84
N SER A 127 -22.31 -16.93 25.44
CA SER A 127 -22.18 -16.87 26.87
C SER A 127 -21.94 -15.41 27.21
N SER A 128 -22.94 -14.79 27.78
CA SER A 128 -22.82 -13.47 28.36
C SER A 128 -21.66 -13.47 29.34
N PRO A 129 -20.68 -12.62 29.20
CA PRO A 129 -19.70 -12.47 30.24
C PRO A 129 -20.41 -11.86 31.44
N ALA A 130 -20.27 -12.56 32.57
CA ALA A 130 -20.68 -12.01 33.84
C ALA A 130 -20.01 -10.65 33.99
N SER A 131 -20.83 -9.67 34.35
CA SER A 131 -20.38 -8.33 34.66
C SER A 131 -19.24 -8.37 35.64
N MET A 132 -18.03 -8.14 35.20
CA MET A 132 -16.95 -7.78 36.09
C MET A 132 -17.20 -6.37 36.58
N PRO A 133 -17.12 -6.13 37.90
CA PRO A 133 -17.14 -4.78 38.39
C PRO A 133 -15.96 -4.05 37.81
N ALA A 134 -16.25 -2.93 37.17
CA ALA A 134 -15.22 -2.04 36.67
C ALA A 134 -14.37 -1.57 37.85
N ALA A 135 -13.18 -2.12 37.96
CA ALA A 135 -12.15 -1.45 38.68
C ALA A 135 -11.74 -0.27 37.82
N GLU A 136 -12.09 0.90 38.23
CA GLU A 136 -11.53 2.11 37.65
C GLU A 136 -10.03 2.05 37.84
N PRO A 137 -9.21 2.02 36.79
CA PRO A 137 -7.83 2.33 36.98
C PRO A 137 -7.72 3.79 37.33
N ASP A 138 -7.26 4.10 38.50
CA ASP A 138 -6.75 5.43 38.79
C ASP A 138 -5.61 5.69 37.80
N LEU A 139 -5.98 6.26 36.67
CA LEU A 139 -5.03 6.83 35.76
C LEU A 139 -4.55 8.14 36.35
N ASP A 140 -3.61 8.04 37.24
CA ASP A 140 -2.74 9.16 37.53
C ASP A 140 -1.88 9.40 36.27
N THR A 141 -2.49 10.05 35.32
CA THR A 141 -1.83 10.46 34.10
C THR A 141 -1.22 11.84 34.28
N SER A 142 -0.28 11.94 35.17
CA SER A 142 0.60 13.08 35.22
C SER A 142 1.99 12.70 34.68
N ALA A 143 2.02 12.15 33.49
CA ALA A 143 3.23 12.13 32.70
C ALA A 143 3.08 13.16 31.60
N PRO A 144 3.82 14.25 31.63
CA PRO A 144 3.79 15.18 30.50
C PRO A 144 4.38 14.50 29.28
N ILE A 145 3.56 14.46 28.25
CA ILE A 145 3.93 13.94 26.91
C ILE A 145 4.84 14.96 26.19
N ASP A 146 5.59 15.74 26.92
CA ASP A 146 6.36 16.83 26.33
C ASP A 146 7.78 16.47 25.90
N ASP A 147 8.15 15.21 25.99
CA ASP A 147 9.51 14.80 25.64
C ASP A 147 9.56 13.73 24.54
N LEU A 148 8.74 13.90 23.50
CA LEU A 148 8.94 13.16 22.27
C LEU A 148 9.78 14.01 21.31
N PRO A 149 11.02 13.63 21.03
CA PRO A 149 11.83 14.34 20.05
C PRO A 149 11.38 13.98 18.64
N PHE A 150 10.53 14.83 18.12
CA PHE A 150 10.20 14.82 16.69
C PHE A 150 10.51 16.19 16.10
#